data_fdef6debafee3f887a41584f1fe3b854
#
_entry.id   fdef6debafee3f887a41584f1fe3b854
#
_cell.length_a   1.000
_cell.length_b   1.000
_cell.length_c   1.000
_cell.angle_alpha   90.00
_cell.angle_beta   90.00
_cell.angle_gamma   90.00
#
_symmetry.space_group_name_H-M   'P 1'
#
loop_
_entity.id
_entity.type
_entity.pdbx_description
1 polymer ?
#
loop_
_entity_poly.entity_id
_entity_poly.type
_entity_poly.pdbx_seq_one_letter_code
_entity_poly.pdbx_strand_id
1 'polypeptide(L)'
;MVRYAATPAAPSKSARARGAYLRVSFKNTRETAQAINGWKVDRALKYLENVIEKKEAVPMRRYAGSTGRAAQGKQFGVSKARWPKKSAEFLLGLLKNAEANADTKGLDTGNLIVKHIQVNQAPKQRRRTYRAHGRINPYMSNPCHIELILTEGEEVVQKGPQAVELEKKRLNARQRGARVRAAITEG
;
A
#
# COMPACT_ATOMS: atom_id res chain seq x y z
N MET A 1 3.29 -13.12 23.19
CA MET A 1 2.61 -11.93 22.63
C MET A 1 3.10 -11.71 21.20
N VAL A 2 2.19 -11.54 20.25
CA VAL A 2 2.55 -11.29 18.83
C VAL A 2 3.06 -9.87 18.71
N ARG A 3 4.27 -9.68 18.20
CA ARG A 3 4.85 -8.35 17.96
C ARG A 3 4.55 -7.89 16.53
N TYR A 4 4.12 -6.63 16.40
CA TYR A 4 4.02 -5.93 15.13
C TYR A 4 5.20 -4.96 14.98
N ALA A 5 5.65 -4.70 13.75
CA ALA A 5 6.75 -3.78 13.48
C ALA A 5 6.38 -2.33 13.82
N ALA A 6 5.10 -1.99 13.70
CA ALA A 6 4.59 -0.68 14.08
C ALA A 6 3.63 -0.77 15.28
N THR A 7 3.67 0.24 16.14
CA THR A 7 2.68 0.49 17.18
C THR A 7 1.77 1.63 16.74
N PRO A 8 0.44 1.43 16.74
CA PRO A 8 -0.49 2.51 16.42
C PRO A 8 -0.45 3.60 17.49
N ALA A 9 -0.56 4.86 17.07
CA ALA A 9 -0.58 6.00 18.00
C ALA A 9 -1.79 5.93 18.95
N ALA A 10 -2.94 5.45 18.46
CA ALA A 10 -4.15 5.22 19.24
C ALA A 10 -4.56 3.74 19.17
N PRO A 11 -4.16 2.89 20.13
CA PRO A 11 -4.49 1.46 20.13
C PRO A 11 -5.99 1.17 20.23
N SER A 12 -6.75 2.04 20.91
CA SER A 12 -8.22 1.95 21.01
C SER A 12 -8.91 2.16 19.65
N LYS A 13 -8.40 3.05 18.82
CA LYS A 13 -8.91 3.38 17.48
C LYS A 13 -8.21 2.59 16.36
N SER A 14 -7.70 1.41 16.66
CA SER A 14 -6.97 0.59 15.68
C SER A 14 -7.36 -0.87 15.75
N ALA A 15 -7.48 -1.49 14.58
CA ALA A 15 -7.65 -2.94 14.42
C ALA A 15 -6.41 -3.54 13.76
N ARG A 16 -6.11 -4.79 14.09
CA ARG A 16 -4.91 -5.48 13.62
C ARG A 16 -5.29 -6.82 13.01
N ALA A 17 -4.60 -7.20 11.95
CA ALA A 17 -4.65 -8.55 11.39
C ALA A 17 -3.26 -8.99 10.97
N ARG A 18 -3.00 -10.30 11.01
CA ARG A 18 -1.72 -10.89 10.63
C ARG A 18 -1.91 -12.23 9.94
N GLY A 19 -1.14 -12.45 8.88
CA GLY A 19 -0.98 -13.74 8.24
C GLY A 19 0.45 -14.23 8.36
N ALA A 20 0.68 -15.45 8.80
CA ALA A 20 2.00 -16.04 8.95
C ALA A 20 2.19 -17.22 7.99
N TYR A 21 3.41 -17.39 7.48
CA TYR A 21 3.81 -18.49 6.59
C TYR A 21 2.92 -18.68 5.36
N LEU A 22 2.45 -17.57 4.79
CA LEU A 22 1.53 -17.57 3.65
C LEU A 22 2.26 -18.05 2.39
N ARG A 23 1.70 -19.07 1.74
CA ARG A 23 2.29 -19.67 0.53
C ARG A 23 1.99 -18.84 -0.72
N VAL A 24 2.52 -17.62 -0.74
CA VAL A 24 2.43 -16.66 -1.86
C VAL A 24 3.78 -16.02 -2.11
N SER A 25 4.00 -15.50 -3.33
CA SER A 25 5.25 -14.86 -3.71
C SER A 25 5.47 -13.58 -2.91
N PHE A 26 6.54 -13.52 -2.11
CA PHE A 26 6.93 -12.34 -1.36
C PHE A 26 7.02 -11.08 -2.25
N LYS A 27 7.68 -11.17 -3.41
CA LYS A 27 7.87 -10.02 -4.31
C LYS A 27 6.53 -9.43 -4.76
N ASN A 28 5.62 -10.27 -5.24
CA ASN A 28 4.31 -9.83 -5.71
C ASN A 28 3.45 -9.28 -4.57
N THR A 29 3.44 -9.96 -3.43
CA THR A 29 2.64 -9.55 -2.27
C THR A 29 3.12 -8.22 -1.69
N ARG A 30 4.44 -7.98 -1.67
CA ARG A 30 5.01 -6.70 -1.24
C ARG A 30 4.56 -5.55 -2.13
N GLU A 31 4.57 -5.72 -3.43
CA GLU A 31 4.12 -4.68 -4.36
C GLU A 31 2.60 -4.43 -4.25
N THR A 32 1.80 -5.50 -4.10
CA THR A 32 0.35 -5.37 -3.90
C THR A 32 0.01 -4.66 -2.59
N ALA A 33 0.70 -5.01 -1.50
CA ALA A 33 0.54 -4.36 -0.20
C ALA A 33 0.91 -2.87 -0.25
N GLN A 34 2.00 -2.54 -0.92
CA GLN A 34 2.45 -1.15 -1.07
C GLN A 34 1.48 -0.30 -1.89
N ALA A 35 0.74 -0.91 -2.82
CA ALA A 35 -0.25 -0.19 -3.64
C ALA A 35 -1.45 0.31 -2.82
N ILE A 36 -1.86 -0.44 -1.79
CA ILE A 36 -3.04 -0.12 -0.95
C ILE A 36 -2.69 0.63 0.35
N ASN A 37 -1.40 0.85 0.62
CA ASN A 37 -0.97 1.53 1.83
C ASN A 37 -1.48 2.98 1.85
N GLY A 38 -2.12 3.39 2.95
CA GLY A 38 -2.69 4.72 3.12
C GLY A 38 -4.10 4.90 2.52
N TRP A 39 -4.69 3.86 1.91
CA TRP A 39 -6.02 3.95 1.31
C TRP A 39 -7.13 3.65 2.32
N LYS A 40 -8.33 4.16 2.05
CA LYS A 40 -9.56 3.70 2.72
C LYS A 40 -9.79 2.22 2.42
N VAL A 41 -10.29 1.48 3.41
CA VAL A 41 -10.49 0.03 3.31
C VAL A 41 -11.43 -0.33 2.16
N ASP A 42 -12.54 0.37 1.98
CA ASP A 42 -13.50 0.15 0.90
C ASP A 42 -12.85 0.25 -0.49
N ARG A 43 -12.00 1.28 -0.68
CA ARG A 43 -11.29 1.45 -1.96
C ARG A 43 -10.24 0.34 -2.15
N ALA A 44 -9.57 -0.08 -1.08
CA ALA A 44 -8.59 -1.16 -1.13
C ALA A 44 -9.25 -2.51 -1.46
N LEU A 45 -10.41 -2.82 -0.89
CA LEU A 45 -11.17 -4.03 -1.20
C LEU A 45 -11.58 -4.06 -2.68
N LYS A 46 -12.24 -3.00 -3.17
CA LYS A 46 -12.64 -2.88 -4.58
C LYS A 46 -11.45 -2.98 -5.54
N TYR A 47 -10.33 -2.36 -5.19
CA TYR A 47 -9.11 -2.45 -5.99
C TYR A 47 -8.57 -3.88 -6.08
N LEU A 48 -8.51 -4.61 -4.97
CA LEU A 48 -8.02 -6.00 -4.96
C LEU A 48 -8.96 -6.93 -5.76
N GLU A 49 -10.26 -6.72 -5.71
CA GLU A 49 -11.24 -7.42 -6.54
C GLU A 49 -11.01 -7.12 -8.02
N ASN A 50 -10.84 -5.84 -8.38
CA ASN A 50 -10.52 -5.42 -9.74
C ASN A 50 -9.20 -6.01 -10.25
N VAL A 51 -8.20 -6.19 -9.38
CA VAL A 51 -6.94 -6.87 -9.73
C VAL A 51 -7.17 -8.35 -10.03
N ILE A 52 -8.04 -9.04 -9.28
CA ILE A 52 -8.41 -10.45 -9.54
C ILE A 52 -9.09 -10.58 -10.90
N GLU A 53 -9.98 -9.66 -11.24
CA GLU A 53 -10.69 -9.56 -12.51
C GLU A 53 -9.87 -8.95 -13.66
N LYS A 54 -8.65 -8.48 -13.39
CA LYS A 54 -7.76 -7.80 -14.34
C LYS A 54 -8.28 -6.44 -14.85
N LYS A 55 -9.23 -5.82 -14.17
CA LYS A 55 -9.70 -4.46 -14.47
C LYS A 55 -8.69 -3.40 -14.05
N GLU A 56 -7.99 -3.61 -12.94
CA GLU A 56 -6.90 -2.75 -12.46
C GLU A 56 -5.61 -3.57 -12.29
N ALA A 57 -4.44 -2.94 -12.45
CA ALA A 57 -3.15 -3.62 -12.33
C ALA A 57 -2.36 -3.12 -11.12
N VAL A 58 -1.53 -3.99 -10.54
CA VAL A 58 -0.61 -3.65 -9.45
C VAL A 58 0.68 -3.11 -10.04
N PRO A 59 1.11 -1.89 -9.63
CA PRO A 59 2.37 -1.30 -10.08
C PRO A 59 3.56 -2.08 -9.52
N MET A 60 4.49 -2.50 -10.38
CA MET A 60 5.74 -3.14 -9.99
C MET A 60 6.86 -2.10 -9.93
N ARG A 61 7.17 -1.66 -8.70
CA ARG A 61 8.17 -0.60 -8.47
C ARG A 61 9.54 -1.19 -8.14
N ARG A 62 9.66 -1.86 -7.01
CA ARG A 62 10.93 -2.44 -6.53
C ARG A 62 11.29 -3.74 -7.25
N TYR A 63 10.31 -4.61 -7.42
CA TYR A 63 10.49 -5.94 -8.04
C TYR A 63 9.95 -5.95 -9.47
N ALA A 64 10.48 -5.06 -10.30
CA ALA A 64 10.06 -4.85 -11.69
C ALA A 64 10.84 -5.65 -12.74
N GLY A 65 11.81 -6.48 -12.32
CA GLY A 65 12.60 -7.33 -13.22
C GLY A 65 11.72 -8.33 -13.98
N SER A 66 11.93 -8.46 -15.29
CA SER A 66 11.17 -9.33 -16.20
C SER A 66 9.65 -9.10 -16.13
N THR A 67 9.22 -7.85 -15.91
CA THR A 67 7.81 -7.46 -15.90
C THR A 67 7.48 -6.70 -17.19
N GLY A 68 6.42 -7.13 -17.86
CA GLY A 68 5.89 -6.47 -19.04
C GLY A 68 5.29 -5.09 -18.72
N ARG A 69 5.14 -4.27 -19.75
CA ARG A 69 4.43 -2.99 -19.69
C ARG A 69 2.93 -3.21 -19.80
N ALA A 70 2.14 -2.51 -18.99
CA ALA A 70 0.69 -2.55 -19.02
C ALA A 70 0.13 -1.13 -18.93
N ALA A 71 -0.82 -0.81 -19.81
CA ALA A 71 -1.46 0.51 -19.86
C ALA A 71 -2.14 0.90 -18.54
N GLN A 72 -2.71 -0.08 -17.82
CA GLN A 72 -3.35 0.11 -16.52
C GLN A 72 -2.39 0.61 -15.42
N GLY A 73 -1.07 0.50 -15.61
CA GLY A 73 -0.08 1.06 -14.70
C GLY A 73 0.01 2.60 -14.74
N LYS A 74 -0.54 3.25 -15.78
CA LYS A 74 -0.48 4.72 -15.96
C LYS A 74 -1.10 5.48 -14.78
N GLN A 75 -2.19 4.97 -14.18
CA GLN A 75 -2.83 5.57 -13.00
C GLN A 75 -1.88 5.70 -11.79
N PHE A 76 -0.84 4.88 -11.72
CA PHE A 76 0.19 4.91 -10.66
C PHE A 76 1.51 5.56 -11.13
N GLY A 77 1.55 6.14 -12.32
CA GLY A 77 2.74 6.74 -12.90
C GLY A 77 3.84 5.73 -13.27
N VAL A 78 3.49 4.46 -13.50
CA VAL A 78 4.43 3.40 -13.87
C VAL A 78 4.03 2.71 -15.17
N SER A 79 5.04 2.22 -15.92
CA SER A 79 4.79 1.43 -17.14
C SER A 79 4.70 -0.08 -16.85
N LYS A 80 5.38 -0.56 -15.80
CA LYS A 80 5.44 -1.99 -15.46
C LYS A 80 4.40 -2.36 -14.42
N ALA A 81 3.49 -3.25 -14.76
CA ALA A 81 2.42 -3.70 -13.89
C ALA A 81 2.07 -5.17 -14.12
N ARG A 82 1.49 -5.80 -13.12
CA ARG A 82 1.01 -7.20 -13.15
C ARG A 82 -0.32 -7.34 -12.41
N TRP A 83 -0.92 -8.52 -12.52
CA TRP A 83 -2.17 -8.91 -11.86
C TRP A 83 -1.92 -10.12 -10.95
N PRO A 84 -1.34 -9.94 -9.77
CA PRO A 84 -0.99 -11.02 -8.86
C PRO A 84 -2.22 -11.54 -8.11
N LYS A 85 -3.09 -12.30 -8.79
CA LYS A 85 -4.37 -12.82 -8.28
C LYS A 85 -4.24 -13.41 -6.88
N LYS A 86 -3.33 -14.39 -6.70
CA LYS A 86 -3.15 -15.07 -5.42
C LYS A 86 -2.74 -14.14 -4.28
N SER A 87 -1.88 -13.14 -4.56
CA SER A 87 -1.49 -12.14 -3.54
C SER A 87 -2.67 -11.23 -3.18
N ALA A 88 -3.50 -10.86 -4.16
CA ALA A 88 -4.70 -10.06 -3.94
C ALA A 88 -5.73 -10.82 -3.09
N GLU A 89 -5.97 -12.11 -3.36
CA GLU A 89 -6.88 -12.95 -2.57
C GLU A 89 -6.47 -13.03 -1.09
N PHE A 90 -5.18 -13.24 -0.79
CA PHE A 90 -4.70 -13.29 0.59
C PHE A 90 -4.82 -11.93 1.31
N LEU A 91 -4.51 -10.84 0.62
CA LEU A 91 -4.65 -9.49 1.19
C LEU A 91 -6.11 -9.13 1.41
N LEU A 92 -7.00 -9.51 0.51
CA LEU A 92 -8.45 -9.31 0.63
C LEU A 92 -8.99 -10.05 1.87
N GLY A 93 -8.59 -11.31 2.08
CA GLY A 93 -8.96 -12.06 3.27
C GLY A 93 -8.44 -11.42 4.57
N LEU A 94 -7.22 -10.87 4.56
CA LEU A 94 -6.66 -10.16 5.72
C LEU A 94 -7.34 -8.83 6.00
N LEU A 95 -7.71 -8.07 4.96
CA LEU A 95 -8.48 -6.83 5.13
C LEU A 95 -9.85 -7.10 5.74
N LYS A 96 -10.59 -8.09 5.23
CA LYS A 96 -11.88 -8.51 5.81
C LYS A 96 -11.75 -8.96 7.26
N ASN A 97 -10.68 -9.69 7.59
CA ASN A 97 -10.41 -10.09 8.98
C ASN A 97 -10.11 -8.87 9.88
N ALA A 98 -9.35 -7.89 9.37
CA ALA A 98 -9.05 -6.66 10.13
C ALA A 98 -10.30 -5.79 10.31
N GLU A 99 -11.17 -5.74 9.31
CA GLU A 99 -12.48 -5.06 9.35
C GLU A 99 -13.40 -5.70 10.40
N ALA A 100 -13.52 -7.03 10.42
CA ALA A 100 -14.28 -7.74 11.45
C ALA A 100 -13.71 -7.51 12.86
N ASN A 101 -12.38 -7.43 12.99
CA ASN A 101 -11.74 -7.08 14.26
C ASN A 101 -12.00 -5.62 14.68
N ALA A 102 -12.19 -4.71 13.73
CA ALA A 102 -12.58 -3.33 13.98
C ALA A 102 -14.03 -3.24 14.46
N ASP A 103 -14.93 -3.96 13.79
CA ASP A 103 -16.34 -4.06 14.17
C ASP A 103 -16.51 -4.60 15.60
N THR A 104 -15.79 -5.67 15.95
CA THR A 104 -15.76 -6.23 17.32
C THR A 104 -15.31 -5.20 18.37
N LYS A 105 -14.50 -4.20 17.98
CA LYS A 105 -14.07 -3.10 18.85
C LYS A 105 -15.03 -1.91 18.85
N GLY A 106 -16.10 -1.94 18.04
CA GLY A 106 -17.04 -0.83 17.87
C GLY A 106 -16.46 0.36 17.13
N LEU A 107 -15.49 0.15 16.24
CA LEU A 107 -14.92 1.21 15.41
C LEU A 107 -15.79 1.46 14.17
N ASP A 108 -15.79 2.70 13.67
CA ASP A 108 -16.48 3.05 12.43
C ASP A 108 -15.79 2.41 11.22
N THR A 109 -16.39 1.33 10.69
CA THR A 109 -15.85 0.57 9.57
C THR A 109 -15.80 1.38 8.27
N GLY A 110 -16.71 2.33 8.06
CA GLY A 110 -16.78 3.18 6.86
C GLY A 110 -15.61 4.17 6.75
N ASN A 111 -14.95 4.50 7.85
CA ASN A 111 -13.84 5.45 7.89
C ASN A 111 -12.47 4.82 8.15
N LEU A 112 -12.37 3.51 8.06
CA LEU A 112 -11.10 2.81 8.26
C LEU A 112 -10.09 3.10 7.14
N ILE A 113 -8.83 3.34 7.54
CA ILE A 113 -7.69 3.56 6.65
C ILE A 113 -6.61 2.51 6.93
N VAL A 114 -5.98 2.02 5.88
CA VAL A 114 -4.79 1.15 5.96
C VAL A 114 -3.59 1.99 6.39
N LYS A 115 -3.37 2.13 7.69
CA LYS A 115 -2.31 2.98 8.25
C LYS A 115 -0.94 2.32 8.12
N HIS A 116 -0.88 1.01 8.33
CA HIS A 116 0.36 0.24 8.25
C HIS A 116 0.11 -1.10 7.60
N ILE A 117 0.93 -1.43 6.62
CA ILE A 117 0.97 -2.75 6.00
C ILE A 117 2.42 -3.12 5.70
N GLN A 118 2.86 -4.26 6.20
CA GLN A 118 4.21 -4.75 5.99
C GLN A 118 4.20 -6.21 5.58
N VAL A 119 5.09 -6.54 4.66
CA VAL A 119 5.29 -7.91 4.17
C VAL A 119 6.73 -8.30 4.43
N ASN A 120 6.92 -9.37 5.21
CA ASN A 120 8.23 -9.91 5.56
C ASN A 120 8.44 -11.27 4.90
N GLN A 121 9.70 -11.63 4.65
CA GLN A 121 10.04 -12.95 4.13
C GLN A 121 9.87 -14.00 5.23
N ALA A 122 9.23 -15.12 4.88
CA ALA A 122 9.22 -16.33 5.69
C ALA A 122 10.32 -17.29 5.24
N PRO A 123 10.68 -18.29 6.05
CA PRO A 123 11.64 -19.32 5.68
C PRO A 123 11.28 -19.96 4.33
N LYS A 124 12.26 -20.03 3.43
CA LYS A 124 12.06 -20.59 2.10
C LYS A 124 11.86 -22.09 2.18
N GLN A 125 10.84 -22.62 1.53
CA GLN A 125 10.64 -24.05 1.38
C GLN A 125 11.49 -24.57 0.21
N ARG A 126 12.34 -25.53 0.48
CA ARG A 126 13.25 -26.10 -0.51
C ARG A 126 12.64 -27.32 -1.16
N ARG A 127 12.64 -27.34 -2.48
CA ARG A 127 12.36 -28.50 -3.34
C ARG A 127 13.46 -28.62 -4.38
N ARG A 128 13.51 -29.74 -5.08
CA ARG A 128 14.51 -30.04 -6.10
C ARG A 128 13.84 -30.13 -7.47
N THR A 129 14.56 -29.76 -8.51
CA THR A 129 14.19 -30.04 -9.89
C THR A 129 15.36 -30.70 -10.60
N TYR A 130 15.05 -31.74 -11.38
CA TYR A 130 16.05 -32.50 -12.12
C TYR A 130 16.28 -31.84 -13.47
N ARG A 131 17.51 -31.82 -13.92
CA ARG A 131 17.97 -31.25 -15.18
C ARG A 131 18.74 -32.28 -16.00
N ALA A 132 19.08 -31.93 -17.26
CA ALA A 132 19.90 -32.77 -18.12
C ALA A 132 21.27 -33.08 -17.49
N HIS A 133 21.88 -34.19 -17.87
CA HIS A 133 23.17 -34.66 -17.39
C HIS A 133 23.23 -34.94 -15.88
N GLY A 134 22.13 -35.42 -15.28
CA GLY A 134 22.04 -35.77 -13.87
C GLY A 134 22.15 -34.60 -12.89
N ARG A 135 22.09 -33.35 -13.37
CA ARG A 135 22.14 -32.17 -12.49
C ARG A 135 20.82 -31.97 -11.73
N ILE A 136 20.95 -31.50 -10.51
CA ILE A 136 19.82 -31.16 -9.63
C ILE A 136 19.92 -29.67 -9.26
N ASN A 137 18.85 -28.91 -9.56
CA ASN A 137 18.77 -27.52 -9.21
C ASN A 137 17.76 -27.31 -8.06
N PRO A 138 17.96 -26.31 -7.18
CA PRO A 138 16.96 -25.97 -6.18
C PRO A 138 15.70 -25.39 -6.83
N TYR A 139 14.55 -25.81 -6.35
CA TYR A 139 13.23 -25.27 -6.70
C TYR A 139 12.59 -24.71 -5.45
N MET A 140 12.78 -23.41 -5.21
CA MET A 140 12.44 -22.74 -3.96
C MET A 140 11.10 -22.03 -4.04
N SER A 141 10.27 -22.14 -3.00
CA SER A 141 9.17 -21.21 -2.78
C SER A 141 9.59 -20.10 -1.82
N ASN A 142 9.02 -18.91 -1.99
CA ASN A 142 9.33 -17.73 -1.20
C ASN A 142 8.07 -17.25 -0.47
N PRO A 143 7.66 -17.93 0.62
CA PRO A 143 6.51 -17.53 1.41
C PRO A 143 6.75 -16.21 2.14
N CYS A 144 5.68 -15.61 2.66
CA CYS A 144 5.77 -14.35 3.38
C CYS A 144 4.89 -14.31 4.63
N HIS A 145 5.23 -13.38 5.51
CA HIS A 145 4.39 -12.92 6.61
C HIS A 145 3.81 -11.57 6.23
N ILE A 146 2.56 -11.34 6.55
CA ILE A 146 1.89 -10.05 6.34
C ILE A 146 1.36 -9.56 7.67
N GLU A 147 1.59 -8.30 7.97
CA GLU A 147 0.97 -7.61 9.10
C GLU A 147 0.24 -6.36 8.59
N LEU A 148 -0.91 -6.09 9.19
CA LEU A 148 -1.81 -5.02 8.80
C LEU A 148 -2.35 -4.33 10.05
N ILE A 149 -2.39 -3.00 10.01
CA ILE A 149 -3.03 -2.17 11.03
C ILE A 149 -3.96 -1.20 10.32
N LEU A 150 -5.24 -1.27 10.68
CA LEU A 150 -6.25 -0.30 10.29
C LEU A 150 -6.42 0.70 11.43
N THR A 151 -6.67 1.95 11.08
CA THR A 151 -7.03 3.01 12.04
C THR A 151 -8.23 3.78 11.50
N GLU A 152 -9.04 4.31 12.39
CA GLU A 152 -10.02 5.30 12.00
C GLU A 152 -9.32 6.50 11.35
N GLY A 153 -9.86 6.96 10.23
CA GLY A 153 -9.40 8.19 9.57
C GLY A 153 -9.64 9.39 10.49
N GLU A 154 -8.65 10.25 10.60
CA GLU A 154 -8.85 11.55 11.20
C GLU A 154 -9.79 12.36 10.30
N GLU A 155 -10.79 13.01 10.89
CA GLU A 155 -11.60 13.96 10.14
C GLU A 155 -10.69 15.04 9.57
N VAL A 156 -10.76 15.22 8.25
CA VAL A 156 -10.03 16.30 7.59
C VAL A 156 -10.70 17.60 8.01
N VAL A 157 -10.13 18.29 9.00
CA VAL A 157 -10.55 19.63 9.35
C VAL A 157 -10.32 20.51 8.14
N GLN A 158 -11.42 20.97 7.53
CA GLN A 158 -11.33 21.89 6.40
C GLN A 158 -10.71 23.21 6.90
N LYS A 159 -9.68 23.65 6.19
CA LYS A 159 -9.08 24.96 6.46
C LYS A 159 -10.16 26.03 6.28
N GLY A 160 -10.31 26.91 7.26
CA GLY A 160 -11.23 28.03 7.15
C GLY A 160 -10.94 28.91 5.92
N PRO A 161 -11.94 29.65 5.42
CA PRO A 161 -11.78 30.47 4.21
C PRO A 161 -10.57 31.41 4.25
N GLN A 162 -10.27 31.98 5.41
CA GLN A 162 -9.11 32.88 5.61
C GLN A 162 -7.77 32.15 5.46
N ALA A 163 -7.65 30.92 5.96
CA ALA A 163 -6.42 30.13 5.83
C ALA A 163 -6.17 29.71 4.36
N VAL A 164 -7.22 29.40 3.62
CA VAL A 164 -7.14 29.10 2.18
C VAL A 164 -6.72 30.33 1.38
N GLU A 165 -7.21 31.51 1.76
CA GLU A 165 -6.85 32.76 1.08
C GLU A 165 -5.41 33.19 1.36
N LEU A 166 -4.92 33.00 2.60
CA LEU A 166 -3.52 33.22 2.97
C LEU A 166 -2.57 32.26 2.23
N GLU A 167 -2.99 31.01 2.03
CA GLU A 167 -2.19 30.01 1.29
C GLU A 167 -2.13 30.33 -0.20
N LYS A 168 -3.22 30.82 -0.81
CA LYS A 168 -3.25 31.31 -2.19
C LYS A 168 -2.36 32.55 -2.40
N LYS A 169 -2.20 33.38 -1.37
CA LYS A 169 -1.32 34.57 -1.39
C LYS A 169 0.16 34.25 -1.13
N ARG A 170 0.52 32.99 -0.84
CA ARG A 170 1.92 32.57 -0.71
C ARG A 170 2.64 32.59 -2.03
N LEU A 171 3.31 33.70 -2.31
CA LEU A 171 4.12 33.88 -3.50
C LEU A 171 5.34 32.92 -3.44
N ASN A 172 5.67 32.34 -4.57
CA ASN A 172 6.93 31.58 -4.72
C ASN A 172 8.15 32.52 -4.63
N ALA A 173 9.37 31.96 -4.48
CA ALA A 173 10.58 32.77 -4.29
C ALA A 173 10.82 33.76 -5.43
N ARG A 174 10.53 33.39 -6.69
CA ARG A 174 10.66 34.24 -7.86
C ARG A 174 9.67 35.40 -7.85
N GLN A 175 8.42 35.15 -7.49
CA GLN A 175 7.36 36.17 -7.38
C GLN A 175 7.63 37.16 -6.24
N ARG A 176 8.16 36.64 -5.09
CA ARG A 176 8.59 37.51 -3.98
C ARG A 176 9.73 38.44 -4.41
N GLY A 177 10.74 37.89 -5.10
CA GLY A 177 11.86 38.70 -5.63
C GLY A 177 11.43 39.74 -6.69
N ALA A 178 10.45 39.42 -7.54
CA ALA A 178 9.90 40.36 -8.50
C ALA A 178 9.16 41.50 -7.80
N ARG A 179 8.37 41.20 -6.76
CA ARG A 179 7.62 42.19 -5.99
C ARG A 179 8.53 43.15 -5.20
N VAL A 180 9.61 42.61 -4.63
CA VAL A 180 10.63 43.46 -3.96
C VAL A 180 11.32 44.39 -4.95
N ARG A 181 11.68 43.89 -6.14
CA ARG A 181 12.30 44.72 -7.18
C ARG A 181 11.36 45.83 -7.65
N ALA A 182 10.09 45.52 -7.90
CA ALA A 182 9.10 46.52 -8.27
C ALA A 182 8.96 47.61 -7.21
N ALA A 183 8.89 47.25 -5.94
CA ALA A 183 8.81 48.20 -4.81
C ALA A 183 10.05 49.09 -4.68
N ILE A 184 11.25 48.63 -5.10
CA ILE A 184 12.49 49.42 -5.08
C ILE A 184 12.51 50.42 -6.27
N THR A 185 11.84 50.11 -7.39
CA THR A 185 11.80 50.97 -8.57
C THR A 185 10.70 52.04 -8.51
N GLU A 186 9.69 51.87 -7.62
CA GLU A 186 8.58 52.80 -7.43
C GLU A 186 8.80 53.79 -6.25
N GLY A 187 9.85 53.63 -5.47
CA GLY A 187 10.29 54.53 -4.39
C GLY A 187 11.58 55.26 -4.71
#